data_df14d14cab603fc9ba926d47e6c8a6d2
#
_entry.id   df14d14cab603fc9ba926d47e6c8a6d2
#
_cell.length_a   1.000
_cell.length_b   1.000
_cell.length_c   1.000
_cell.angle_alpha   90.00
_cell.angle_beta   90.00
_cell.angle_gamma   90.00
#
_symmetry.space_group_name_H-M   'P 1'
#
loop_
_entity.id
_entity.type
_entity.pdbx_description
1 polymer ?
#
loop_
_entity_poly.entity_id
_entity_poly.type
_entity_poly.pdbx_seq_one_letter_code
_entity_poly.pdbx_strand_id
1 'polypeptide(L)'
;MKKHILFAAGFSLLLAGPAFASPNCLEVSQIYNFDAPNDKTLIVEDNTHNKFKVSLLGFCQGLTFKQGIAFKSVGGTGLSCLAAGDNVLVHNMGTGGQRCPIRSVVPYTAEMQKADADAAAAKKAEQGH
;
A
#
# COMPACT_ATOMS: atom_id res chain seq x y z
N MET A 1 56.75 -2.10 42.59
CA MET A 1 56.32 -2.31 41.23
C MET A 1 54.77 -2.08 41.19
N LYS A 2 54.40 -0.92 40.72
CA LYS A 2 52.94 -0.60 40.62
C LYS A 2 52.49 -0.88 39.20
N LYS A 3 51.64 -1.89 39.04
CA LYS A 3 50.97 -2.16 37.75
C LYS A 3 49.77 -1.26 37.66
N HIS A 4 49.80 -0.30 36.77
CA HIS A 4 48.64 0.51 36.40
C HIS A 4 47.82 -0.27 35.37
N ILE A 5 46.66 -0.69 35.80
CA ILE A 5 45.67 -1.27 34.89
C ILE A 5 44.83 -0.11 34.36
N LEU A 6 45.02 0.20 33.09
CA LEU A 6 44.20 1.16 32.36
C LEU A 6 42.94 0.43 31.93
N PHE A 7 41.81 0.76 32.56
CA PHE A 7 40.50 0.41 32.08
C PHE A 7 40.12 1.34 30.93
N ALA A 8 40.19 0.84 29.73
CA ALA A 8 39.58 1.50 28.57
C ALA A 8 38.05 1.29 28.62
N ALA A 9 37.36 2.33 29.06
CA ALA A 9 35.92 2.36 28.97
C ALA A 9 35.51 2.53 27.50
N GLY A 10 35.08 1.46 26.87
CA GLY A 10 34.50 1.49 25.53
C GLY A 10 33.18 2.21 25.55
N PHE A 11 33.16 3.41 25.02
CA PHE A 11 31.95 4.18 24.82
C PHE A 11 31.24 3.65 23.56
N SER A 12 30.29 2.73 23.75
CA SER A 12 29.43 2.29 22.64
C SER A 12 28.45 3.40 22.28
N LEU A 13 28.79 4.15 21.25
CA LEU A 13 27.81 5.05 20.61
C LEU A 13 26.73 4.20 19.97
N LEU A 14 25.58 4.13 20.61
CA LEU A 14 24.36 3.69 19.99
C LEU A 14 23.95 4.76 18.98
N LEU A 15 24.30 4.55 17.73
CA LEU A 15 23.74 5.30 16.61
C LEU A 15 22.27 4.93 16.49
N ALA A 16 21.41 5.67 17.20
CA ALA A 16 20.00 5.66 16.90
C ALA A 16 19.85 6.26 15.50
N GLY A 17 19.58 5.41 14.50
CA GLY A 17 19.28 5.87 13.16
C GLY A 17 18.04 6.75 13.17
N PRO A 18 17.91 7.71 12.22
CA PRO A 18 16.73 8.54 12.12
C PRO A 18 15.50 7.64 11.94
N ALA A 19 14.51 7.81 12.82
CA ALA A 19 13.21 7.17 12.66
C ALA A 19 12.51 7.86 11.48
N PHE A 20 12.66 7.31 10.28
CA PHE A 20 11.86 7.73 9.15
C PHE A 20 10.41 7.33 9.38
N ALA A 21 9.46 8.23 9.00
CA ALA A 21 8.05 7.88 8.92
C ALA A 21 7.92 6.54 8.17
N SER A 22 7.12 5.63 8.74
CA SER A 22 6.97 4.28 8.19
C SER A 22 6.65 4.34 6.70
N PRO A 23 7.46 3.69 5.81
CA PRO A 23 7.13 3.63 4.38
C PRO A 23 5.87 2.80 4.09
N ASN A 24 5.23 2.29 5.13
CA ASN A 24 4.04 1.45 5.06
C ASN A 24 2.74 2.25 5.24
N CYS A 25 2.82 3.58 5.33
CA CYS A 25 1.65 4.44 5.47
C CYS A 25 1.23 5.04 4.14
N LEU A 26 0.06 4.64 3.65
CA LEU A 26 -0.59 5.28 2.51
C LEU A 26 -1.62 6.27 3.05
N GLU A 27 -1.29 7.56 3.02
CA GLU A 27 -2.22 8.61 3.41
C GLU A 27 -3.17 8.94 2.25
N VAL A 28 -4.46 9.06 2.55
CA VAL A 28 -5.49 9.37 1.55
C VAL A 28 -5.18 10.68 0.81
N SER A 29 -4.69 11.68 1.53
CA SER A 29 -4.33 12.99 0.96
C SER A 29 -3.11 12.94 0.04
N GLN A 30 -2.30 11.89 0.13
CA GLN A 30 -1.08 11.72 -0.65
C GLN A 30 -1.25 10.85 -1.89
N ILE A 31 -2.45 10.37 -2.14
CA ILE A 31 -2.72 9.51 -3.31
C ILE A 31 -2.57 10.34 -4.58
N TYR A 32 -1.64 9.92 -5.43
CA TYR A 32 -1.34 10.57 -6.69
C TYR A 32 -2.03 9.88 -7.87
N ASN A 33 -1.96 8.56 -7.91
CA ASN A 33 -2.50 7.76 -9.01
C ASN A 33 -2.90 6.38 -8.51
N PHE A 34 -3.74 5.70 -9.27
CA PHE A 34 -4.09 4.32 -8.98
C PHE A 34 -4.38 3.54 -10.26
N ASP A 35 -4.22 2.22 -10.17
CA ASP A 35 -4.60 1.27 -11.21
C ASP A 35 -5.40 0.12 -10.59
N ALA A 36 -6.34 -0.43 -11.34
CA ALA A 36 -7.16 -1.56 -10.90
C ALA A 36 -6.96 -2.73 -11.87
N PRO A 37 -6.03 -3.65 -11.56
CA PRO A 37 -5.79 -4.82 -12.41
C PRO A 37 -6.98 -5.77 -12.44
N ASN A 38 -7.83 -5.76 -11.42
CA ASN A 38 -9.06 -6.53 -11.35
C ASN A 38 -10.06 -5.87 -10.37
N ASP A 39 -11.23 -6.48 -10.20
CA ASP A 39 -12.30 -5.92 -9.36
C ASP A 39 -12.09 -6.10 -7.85
N LYS A 40 -10.98 -6.65 -7.42
CA LYS A 40 -10.65 -6.89 -6.01
C LYS A 40 -9.35 -6.24 -5.55
N THR A 41 -8.60 -5.64 -6.46
CA THR A 41 -7.25 -5.14 -6.19
C THR A 41 -7.04 -3.78 -6.82
N LEU A 42 -6.43 -2.88 -6.04
CA LEU A 42 -5.93 -1.59 -6.51
C LEU A 42 -4.43 -1.52 -6.28
N ILE A 43 -3.73 -0.97 -7.23
CA ILE A 43 -2.34 -0.52 -7.06
C ILE A 43 -2.38 0.99 -6.97
N VAL A 44 -2.00 1.52 -5.82
CA VAL A 44 -2.08 2.95 -5.53
C VAL A 44 -0.67 3.51 -5.41
N GLU A 45 -0.45 4.65 -6.04
CA GLU A 45 0.82 5.37 -5.99
C GLU A 45 0.63 6.69 -5.23
N ASP A 46 1.53 6.98 -4.30
CA ASP A 46 1.52 8.23 -3.56
C ASP A 46 2.35 9.32 -4.27
N ASN A 47 2.33 10.54 -3.72
CA ASN A 47 3.07 11.69 -4.27
C ASN A 47 4.59 11.51 -4.29
N THR A 48 5.12 10.53 -3.54
CA THR A 48 6.54 10.20 -3.52
C THR A 48 6.89 9.03 -4.42
N HIS A 49 5.91 8.57 -5.21
CA HIS A 49 6.00 7.42 -6.12
C HIS A 49 6.16 6.07 -5.44
N ASN A 50 5.85 5.98 -4.15
CA ASN A 50 5.71 4.68 -3.49
C ASN A 50 4.41 4.01 -3.91
N LYS A 51 4.49 2.73 -4.20
CA LYS A 51 3.32 1.95 -4.60
C LYS A 51 2.84 1.05 -3.47
N PHE A 52 1.52 0.95 -3.38
CA PHE A 52 0.84 0.12 -2.39
C PHE A 52 -0.18 -0.78 -3.08
N LYS A 53 -0.28 -2.01 -2.59
CA LYS A 53 -1.31 -2.94 -3.03
C LYS A 53 -2.45 -2.91 -2.03
N VAL A 54 -3.62 -2.48 -2.50
CA VAL A 54 -4.86 -2.43 -1.73
C VAL A 54 -5.72 -3.61 -2.17
N SER A 55 -5.93 -4.55 -1.26
CA SER A 55 -6.79 -5.70 -1.49
C SER A 55 -8.16 -5.48 -0.84
N LEU A 56 -9.24 -5.76 -1.57
CA LEU A 56 -10.61 -5.60 -1.10
C LEU A 56 -11.15 -6.91 -0.53
N LEU A 57 -12.15 -6.82 0.36
CA LEU A 57 -12.79 -7.98 0.96
C LEU A 57 -13.61 -8.78 -0.04
N GLY A 58 -14.10 -8.14 -1.09
CA GLY A 58 -14.92 -8.78 -2.09
C GLY A 58 -14.84 -8.10 -3.43
N PHE A 59 -15.69 -8.56 -4.33
CA PHE A 59 -15.83 -8.00 -5.67
C PHE A 59 -16.40 -6.59 -5.60
N CYS A 60 -15.70 -5.65 -6.21
CA CYS A 60 -16.09 -4.25 -6.28
C CYS A 60 -16.41 -3.86 -7.72
N GLN A 61 -17.67 -3.84 -8.05
CA GLN A 61 -18.11 -3.59 -9.42
C GLN A 61 -17.75 -2.18 -9.89
N GLY A 62 -17.19 -2.09 -11.07
CA GLY A 62 -16.83 -0.82 -11.68
C GLY A 62 -15.43 -0.31 -11.31
N LEU A 63 -14.70 -1.05 -10.49
CA LEU A 63 -13.36 -0.66 -10.05
C LEU A 63 -12.38 -0.47 -11.21
N THR A 64 -12.45 -1.35 -12.19
CA THR A 64 -11.56 -1.33 -13.37
C THR A 64 -11.81 -0.16 -14.31
N PHE A 65 -12.97 0.47 -14.23
CA PHE A 65 -13.28 1.62 -15.09
C PHE A 65 -12.62 2.93 -14.67
N LYS A 66 -12.00 2.97 -13.50
CA LYS A 66 -11.24 4.11 -12.97
C LYS A 66 -12.04 5.42 -12.88
N GLN A 67 -13.35 5.36 -12.90
CA GLN A 67 -14.21 6.55 -12.84
C GLN A 67 -14.79 6.72 -11.44
N GLY A 68 -14.65 7.92 -10.89
CA GLY A 68 -15.29 8.27 -9.62
C GLY A 68 -14.87 7.41 -8.44
N ILE A 69 -13.58 7.11 -8.30
CA ILE A 69 -13.06 6.37 -7.15
C ILE A 69 -12.59 7.35 -6.08
N ALA A 70 -13.01 7.10 -4.84
CA ALA A 70 -12.56 7.82 -3.67
C ALA A 70 -12.15 6.86 -2.56
N PHE A 71 -11.22 7.28 -1.72
CA PHE A 71 -10.77 6.50 -0.57
C PHE A 71 -11.28 7.16 0.71
N LYS A 72 -11.87 6.39 1.59
CA LYS A 72 -12.42 6.89 2.84
C LYS A 72 -11.90 6.09 4.03
N SER A 73 -11.20 6.78 4.92
CA SER A 73 -10.79 6.22 6.20
C SER A 73 -11.94 6.30 7.21
N VAL A 74 -12.21 5.21 7.87
CA VAL A 74 -13.27 5.14 8.89
C VAL A 74 -12.72 5.71 10.21
N GLY A 75 -13.32 6.82 10.66
CA GLY A 75 -12.94 7.48 11.91
C GLY A 75 -11.61 8.24 11.86
N GLY A 76 -10.98 8.33 10.68
CA GLY A 76 -9.75 9.07 10.47
C GLY A 76 -9.93 10.36 9.69
N THR A 77 -8.90 11.18 9.68
CA THR A 77 -8.75 12.32 8.78
C THR A 77 -8.06 11.88 7.49
N GLY A 78 -7.99 12.75 6.48
CA GLY A 78 -7.22 12.49 5.26
C GLY A 78 -5.72 12.28 5.49
N LEU A 79 -5.23 12.59 6.70
CA LEU A 79 -3.85 12.38 7.12
C LEU A 79 -3.62 11.00 7.76
N SER A 80 -4.67 10.20 7.93
CA SER A 80 -4.57 8.86 8.47
C SER A 80 -4.11 7.87 7.40
N CYS A 81 -3.35 6.86 7.83
CA CYS A 81 -2.98 5.76 6.94
C CYS A 81 -4.20 4.94 6.54
N LEU A 82 -4.35 4.67 5.26
CA LEU A 82 -5.38 3.76 4.77
C LEU A 82 -5.07 2.35 5.25
N ALA A 83 -6.07 1.66 5.79
CA ALA A 83 -5.90 0.37 6.45
C ALA A 83 -7.08 -0.56 6.22
N ALA A 84 -6.95 -1.79 6.70
CA ALA A 84 -8.05 -2.74 6.74
C ALA A 84 -9.25 -2.16 7.50
N GLY A 85 -10.45 -2.31 6.95
CA GLY A 85 -11.67 -1.74 7.51
C GLY A 85 -12.06 -0.39 6.91
N ASP A 86 -11.14 0.30 6.27
CA ASP A 86 -11.45 1.50 5.50
C ASP A 86 -12.16 1.13 4.20
N ASN A 87 -12.62 2.11 3.44
CA ASN A 87 -13.44 1.85 2.26
C ASN A 87 -12.91 2.53 1.00
N VAL A 88 -13.05 1.83 -0.10
CA VAL A 88 -13.00 2.42 -1.43
C VAL A 88 -14.44 2.71 -1.87
N LEU A 89 -14.69 3.93 -2.28
CA LEU A 89 -15.98 4.35 -2.80
C LEU A 89 -15.91 4.37 -4.33
N VAL A 90 -16.75 3.60 -4.97
CA VAL A 90 -16.86 3.59 -6.44
C VAL A 90 -18.18 4.23 -6.83
N HIS A 91 -18.12 5.29 -7.60
CA HIS A 91 -19.29 5.97 -8.11
C HIS A 91 -19.67 5.40 -9.47
N ASN A 92 -20.71 4.58 -9.50
CA ASN A 92 -21.22 4.00 -10.73
C ASN A 92 -22.33 4.86 -11.30
N MET A 93 -22.23 5.19 -12.58
CA MET A 93 -23.31 5.90 -13.28
C MET A 93 -24.59 5.04 -13.30
N GLY A 94 -25.63 5.52 -12.67
CA GLY A 94 -26.95 4.89 -12.67
C GLY A 94 -27.33 4.08 -11.44
N THR A 95 -26.39 3.67 -10.59
CA THR A 95 -26.66 2.86 -9.39
C THR A 95 -26.27 3.52 -8.07
N GLY A 96 -25.76 4.76 -8.12
CA GLY A 96 -25.18 5.41 -6.94
C GLY A 96 -23.80 4.89 -6.58
N GLY A 97 -23.31 5.23 -5.42
CA GLY A 97 -21.99 4.82 -4.96
C GLY A 97 -21.98 3.43 -4.34
N GLN A 98 -20.97 2.65 -4.68
CA GLN A 98 -20.70 1.38 -4.02
C GLN A 98 -19.58 1.55 -3.02
N ARG A 99 -19.75 1.00 -1.83
CA ARG A 99 -18.73 1.00 -0.77
C ARG A 99 -18.05 -0.35 -0.73
N CYS A 100 -16.74 -0.36 -0.94
CA CYS A 100 -15.96 -1.58 -1.00
C CYS A 100 -14.95 -1.60 0.17
N PRO A 101 -15.16 -2.48 1.16
CA PRO A 101 -14.27 -2.56 2.31
C PRO A 101 -12.89 -3.06 1.93
N ILE A 102 -11.87 -2.49 2.54
CA ILE A 102 -10.47 -2.86 2.36
C ILE A 102 -10.11 -4.02 3.28
N ARG A 103 -9.51 -5.05 2.72
CA ARG A 103 -8.93 -6.18 3.47
C ARG A 103 -7.54 -5.86 3.98
N SER A 104 -6.68 -5.31 3.13
CA SER A 104 -5.30 -5.01 3.47
C SER A 104 -4.71 -3.93 2.59
N VAL A 105 -3.74 -3.22 3.15
CA VAL A 105 -2.91 -2.24 2.43
C VAL A 105 -1.47 -2.59 2.75
N VAL A 106 -0.69 -2.95 1.74
CA VAL A 106 0.71 -3.36 1.89
C VAL A 106 1.58 -2.65 0.88
N PRO A 107 2.86 -2.39 1.18
CA PRO A 107 3.78 -1.87 0.18
C PRO A 107 3.87 -2.81 -1.02
N TYR A 108 3.78 -2.24 -2.23
CA TYR A 108 3.87 -3.02 -3.47
C TYR A 108 5.32 -3.01 -3.95
N THR A 109 6.09 -3.98 -3.47
CA THR A 109 7.52 -4.09 -3.73
C THR A 109 7.83 -4.51 -5.16
N ALA A 110 9.07 -4.29 -5.60
CA ALA A 110 9.52 -4.73 -6.93
C ALA A 110 9.39 -6.24 -7.12
N GLU A 111 9.60 -7.01 -6.05
CA GLU A 111 9.41 -8.48 -6.05
C GLU A 111 7.96 -8.87 -6.27
N MET A 112 7.02 -8.18 -5.62
CA MET A 112 5.59 -8.40 -5.81
C MET A 112 5.16 -8.01 -7.22
N GLN A 113 5.67 -6.91 -7.76
CA GLN A 113 5.41 -6.47 -9.11
C GLN A 113 5.84 -7.52 -10.13
N LYS A 114 7.02 -8.09 -9.94
CA LYS A 114 7.54 -9.16 -10.78
C LYS A 114 6.68 -10.42 -10.68
N ALA A 115 6.31 -10.83 -9.48
CA ALA A 115 5.46 -12.00 -9.27
C ALA A 115 4.09 -11.84 -9.94
N ASP A 116 3.47 -10.67 -9.83
CA ASP A 116 2.19 -10.37 -10.47
C ASP A 116 2.31 -10.36 -12.01
N ALA A 117 3.41 -9.82 -12.54
CA ALA A 117 3.68 -9.82 -13.98
C ALA A 117 3.89 -11.25 -14.52
N ASP A 118 4.63 -12.08 -13.79
CA ASP A 118 4.85 -13.49 -14.16
C ASP A 118 3.53 -14.30 -14.12
N ALA A 119 2.68 -14.06 -13.12
CA ALA A 119 1.37 -14.68 -13.01
C ALA A 119 0.44 -14.24 -14.16
N ALA A 120 0.46 -12.99 -14.56
CA ALA A 120 -0.31 -12.48 -15.69
C ALA A 120 0.16 -13.07 -17.02
N ALA A 121 1.47 -13.24 -17.21
CA ALA A 121 2.04 -13.90 -18.38
C ALA A 121 1.65 -15.37 -18.47
N ALA A 122 1.65 -16.09 -17.34
CA ALA A 122 1.22 -17.47 -17.26
C ALA A 122 -0.26 -17.64 -17.64
N LYS A 123 -1.14 -16.75 -17.17
CA LYS A 123 -2.56 -16.74 -17.53
C LYS A 123 -2.78 -16.49 -19.02
N LYS A 124 -2.03 -15.58 -19.63
CA LYS A 124 -2.09 -15.33 -21.08
C LYS A 124 -1.66 -16.54 -21.89
N ALA A 125 -0.63 -17.25 -21.45
CA ALA A 125 -0.17 -18.47 -22.10
C ALA A 125 -1.22 -19.59 -22.06
N GLU A 126 -1.97 -19.72 -20.96
CA GLU A 126 -3.07 -20.68 -20.84
C GLU A 126 -4.28 -20.31 -21.72
N GLN A 127 -4.55 -19.01 -21.89
CA GLN A 127 -5.67 -18.51 -22.70
C GLN A 127 -5.37 -18.47 -24.20
N GLY A 128 -4.11 -18.60 -24.58
CA GLY A 128 -3.64 -18.55 -25.97
C GLY A 128 -3.81 -19.85 -26.76
N HIS A 129 -4.54 -20.81 -26.25
CA HIS A 129 -4.81 -22.10 -26.94
C HIS A 129 -6.21 -22.18 -27.45
#